data_369a5dfaeb0f4104afd5c2dd7989596e
#
_entry.id   369a5dfaeb0f4104afd5c2dd7989596e
#
_cell.length_a   1.000
_cell.length_b   1.000
_cell.length_c   1.000
_cell.angle_alpha   90.00
_cell.angle_beta   90.00
_cell.angle_gamma   90.00
#
_symmetry.space_group_name_H-M   'P 1'
#
loop_
_entity.id
_entity.type
_entity.pdbx_description
1 polymer ?
#
loop_
_entity_poly.entity_id
_entity_poly.type
_entity_poly.pdbx_seq_one_letter_code
_entity_poly.pdbx_strand_id
1 'polypeptide(L)'
;MNWDTDWDGRPIYYDRQGQPMTLNQWAEKFHDEHYTHLARDVIGPDEPLDPAPLITVSTYWLGVNPNWRNEEPLIYETLIIGGQYDATAMRYATETQAREGHQRVVDELRASHGAPGASPLTPPPHPQITLTHQRHVPRPAASADGSSHGRHRQVAQDT
;
A
#
# COMPACT_ATOMS: atom_id res chain seq x y z
N MET A 1 -20.76 -12.49 -15.48
CA MET A 1 -19.63 -11.57 -15.29
C MET A 1 -18.43 -12.44 -14.96
N ASN A 2 -17.34 -12.36 -15.73
CA ASN A 2 -16.13 -13.15 -15.46
C ASN A 2 -15.25 -12.34 -14.50
N TRP A 3 -15.04 -12.85 -13.28
CA TRP A 3 -14.25 -12.20 -12.22
C TRP A 3 -12.74 -12.42 -12.35
N ASP A 4 -12.33 -13.24 -13.33
CA ASP A 4 -10.93 -13.57 -13.57
C ASP A 4 -10.24 -12.60 -14.54
N THR A 5 -11.02 -11.76 -15.21
CA THR A 5 -10.53 -10.77 -16.18
C THR A 5 -11.09 -9.38 -15.91
N ASP A 6 -10.31 -8.37 -16.30
CA ASP A 6 -10.75 -6.99 -16.33
C ASP A 6 -11.73 -6.74 -17.50
N TRP A 7 -12.16 -5.50 -17.67
CA TRP A 7 -13.07 -5.08 -18.74
C TRP A 7 -12.53 -5.26 -20.16
N ASP A 8 -11.19 -5.30 -20.33
CA ASP A 8 -10.49 -5.53 -21.60
C ASP A 8 -10.20 -7.01 -21.84
N GLY A 9 -10.67 -7.90 -20.94
CA GLY A 9 -10.46 -9.35 -21.01
C GLY A 9 -9.06 -9.80 -20.59
N ARG A 10 -8.28 -8.93 -19.93
CA ARG A 10 -6.94 -9.28 -19.43
C ARG A 10 -7.06 -9.99 -18.08
N PRO A 11 -6.23 -11.01 -17.81
CA PRO A 11 -6.21 -11.66 -16.51
C PRO A 11 -5.94 -10.67 -15.38
N ILE A 12 -6.63 -10.84 -14.25
CA ILE A 12 -6.44 -10.05 -13.03
C ILE A 12 -5.48 -10.76 -12.08
N TYR A 13 -5.56 -12.11 -12.03
CA TYR A 13 -4.83 -12.93 -11.07
C TYR A 13 -3.72 -13.71 -11.75
N TYR A 14 -2.57 -13.79 -11.07
CA TYR A 14 -1.36 -14.44 -11.58
C TYR A 14 -0.67 -15.22 -10.47
N ASP A 15 -0.09 -16.37 -10.80
CA ASP A 15 0.77 -17.12 -9.88
C ASP A 15 2.15 -16.48 -9.71
N ARG A 16 3.02 -17.11 -8.90
CA ARG A 16 4.40 -16.61 -8.67
C ARG A 16 5.28 -16.64 -9.91
N GLN A 17 4.92 -17.40 -10.94
CA GLN A 17 5.60 -17.46 -12.22
C GLN A 17 5.03 -16.47 -13.24
N GLY A 18 4.03 -15.65 -12.83
CA GLY A 18 3.36 -14.70 -13.72
C GLY A 18 2.38 -15.36 -14.69
N GLN A 19 1.95 -16.61 -14.42
CA GLN A 19 0.93 -17.26 -15.22
C GLN A 19 -0.46 -16.88 -14.76
N PRO A 20 -1.39 -16.60 -15.68
CA PRO A 20 -2.78 -16.29 -15.33
C PRO A 20 -3.45 -17.41 -14.54
N MET A 21 -4.26 -17.05 -13.56
CA MET A 21 -5.06 -17.98 -12.77
C MET A 21 -6.46 -17.43 -12.51
N THR A 22 -7.35 -18.30 -12.03
CA THR A 22 -8.70 -17.91 -11.61
C THR A 22 -8.70 -17.27 -10.22
N LEU A 23 -9.76 -16.52 -9.90
CA LEU A 23 -9.99 -15.98 -8.55
C LEU A 23 -9.91 -17.08 -7.46
N ASN A 24 -10.52 -18.24 -7.71
CA ASN A 24 -10.53 -19.34 -6.73
C ASN A 24 -9.11 -19.88 -6.47
N GLN A 25 -8.32 -20.09 -7.52
CA GLN A 25 -6.93 -20.53 -7.40
C GLN A 25 -6.07 -19.48 -6.68
N TRP A 26 -6.30 -18.20 -6.96
CA TRP A 26 -5.64 -17.10 -6.26
C TRP A 26 -6.00 -17.10 -4.76
N ALA A 27 -7.28 -17.20 -4.43
CA ALA A 27 -7.75 -17.20 -3.06
C ALA A 27 -7.15 -18.33 -2.22
N GLU A 28 -7.05 -19.56 -2.77
CA GLU A 28 -6.39 -20.68 -2.12
C GLU A 28 -4.93 -20.37 -1.77
N LYS A 29 -4.18 -19.78 -2.72
CA LYS A 29 -2.77 -19.43 -2.53
C LYS A 29 -2.58 -18.23 -1.61
N PHE A 30 -3.50 -17.28 -1.65
CA PHE A 30 -3.41 -16.04 -0.87
C PHE A 30 -3.54 -16.28 0.63
N HIS A 31 -4.20 -17.35 1.06
CA HIS A 31 -4.29 -17.77 2.46
C HIS A 31 -3.07 -18.55 2.95
N ASP A 32 -2.15 -18.94 2.07
CA ASP A 32 -0.92 -19.62 2.43
C ASP A 32 0.21 -18.60 2.65
N GLU A 33 0.54 -18.34 3.92
CA GLU A 33 1.64 -17.44 4.27
C GLU A 33 2.99 -17.86 3.68
N HIS A 34 3.27 -19.15 3.58
CA HIS A 34 4.51 -19.65 2.98
C HIS A 34 4.56 -19.37 1.48
N TYR A 35 3.40 -19.33 0.84
CA TYR A 35 3.32 -18.97 -0.55
C TYR A 35 3.38 -17.45 -0.77
N THR A 36 2.72 -16.67 0.06
CA THR A 36 2.59 -15.22 -0.12
C THR A 36 3.79 -14.43 0.37
N HIS A 37 4.42 -14.87 1.46
CA HIS A 37 5.50 -14.14 2.11
C HIS A 37 6.87 -14.50 1.50
N LEU A 38 7.59 -13.50 0.97
CA LEU A 38 8.91 -13.73 0.35
C LEU A 38 10.07 -13.39 1.29
N ALA A 39 9.97 -12.26 1.97
CA ALA A 39 11.03 -11.78 2.86
C ALA A 39 10.47 -10.80 3.90
N ARG A 40 11.11 -10.76 5.06
CA ARG A 40 10.84 -9.78 6.12
C ARG A 40 12.09 -9.48 6.89
N ASP A 41 12.41 -8.20 7.02
CA ASP A 41 13.46 -7.66 7.89
C ASP A 41 12.88 -6.64 8.87
N VAL A 42 13.44 -6.61 10.07
CA VAL A 42 13.14 -5.59 11.08
C VAL A 42 14.46 -4.85 11.34
N ILE A 43 14.38 -3.53 11.18
CA ILE A 43 15.51 -2.62 11.38
C ILE A 43 15.16 -1.76 12.59
N GLY A 44 16.03 -1.74 13.57
CA GLY A 44 15.87 -0.99 14.80
C GLY A 44 17.20 -0.46 15.29
N PRO A 45 17.19 0.27 16.40
CA PRO A 45 18.41 0.73 17.03
C PRO A 45 19.24 -0.45 17.53
N ASP A 46 20.57 -0.31 17.51
CA ASP A 46 21.51 -1.30 18.04
C ASP A 46 21.39 -1.45 19.57
N GLU A 47 20.89 -0.41 20.25
CA GLU A 47 20.68 -0.40 21.70
C GLU A 47 19.18 -0.61 22.03
N PRO A 48 18.84 -1.61 22.89
CA PRO A 48 17.44 -1.93 23.21
C PRO A 48 16.66 -0.81 23.93
N LEU A 49 17.36 0.18 24.46
CA LEU A 49 16.81 1.32 25.20
C LEU A 49 16.64 2.57 24.34
N ASP A 50 17.08 2.55 23.08
CA ASP A 50 16.86 3.66 22.16
C ASP A 50 15.37 3.74 21.77
N PRO A 51 14.72 4.90 21.95
CA PRO A 51 13.32 5.08 21.58
C PRO A 51 13.08 5.16 20.06
N ALA A 52 14.09 4.97 19.23
CA ALA A 52 13.92 5.00 17.77
C ALA A 52 12.90 3.94 17.31
N PRO A 53 12.01 4.32 16.41
CA PRO A 53 10.96 3.41 15.96
C PRO A 53 11.55 2.25 15.16
N LEU A 54 11.00 1.05 15.39
CA LEU A 54 11.30 -0.11 14.54
C LEU A 54 10.74 0.11 13.13
N ILE A 55 11.53 -0.25 12.14
CA ILE A 55 11.13 -0.24 10.74
C ILE A 55 11.03 -1.69 10.29
N THR A 56 9.87 -2.09 9.76
CA THR A 56 9.67 -3.40 9.16
C THR A 56 9.64 -3.26 7.65
N VAL A 57 10.45 -4.02 6.95
CA VAL A 57 10.42 -4.20 5.51
C VAL A 57 9.85 -5.57 5.22
N SER A 58 8.76 -5.65 4.47
CA SER A 58 8.13 -6.93 4.13
C SER A 58 7.86 -7.00 2.63
N THR A 59 8.15 -8.14 2.04
CA THR A 59 7.93 -8.40 0.61
C THR A 59 7.00 -9.57 0.42
N TYR A 60 5.96 -9.35 -0.39
CA TYR A 60 4.87 -10.30 -0.61
C TYR A 60 4.63 -10.53 -2.09
N TRP A 61 4.11 -11.72 -2.39
CA TRP A 61 3.35 -11.96 -3.61
C TRP A 61 1.91 -11.53 -3.38
N LEU A 62 1.40 -10.62 -4.20
CA LEU A 62 0.00 -10.18 -4.19
C LEU A 62 -0.84 -11.00 -5.16
N GLY A 63 -0.23 -11.42 -6.26
CA GLY A 63 -0.89 -12.19 -7.32
C GLY A 63 -2.00 -11.44 -8.04
N VAL A 64 -2.17 -10.16 -7.76
CA VAL A 64 -3.17 -9.27 -8.40
C VAL A 64 -2.42 -8.18 -9.13
N ASN A 65 -2.76 -7.95 -10.40
CA ASN A 65 -2.24 -6.82 -11.16
C ASN A 65 -3.18 -5.60 -11.03
N PRO A 66 -2.88 -4.63 -10.15
CA PRO A 66 -3.69 -3.43 -10.03
C PRO A 66 -3.42 -2.43 -11.15
N ASN A 67 -2.38 -2.67 -11.94
CA ASN A 67 -1.94 -1.77 -12.99
C ASN A 67 -2.31 -2.31 -14.37
N TRP A 68 -3.61 -2.24 -14.68
CA TRP A 68 -4.18 -2.63 -15.96
C TRP A 68 -3.60 -1.88 -17.18
N ARG A 69 -2.80 -0.82 -16.97
CA ARG A 69 -2.18 -0.05 -18.05
C ARG A 69 -0.82 -0.59 -18.49
N ASN A 70 -0.16 -1.40 -17.66
CA ASN A 70 1.14 -1.97 -17.99
C ASN A 70 0.98 -3.33 -18.67
N GLU A 71 1.81 -3.58 -19.67
CA GLU A 71 1.88 -4.87 -20.34
C GLU A 71 2.36 -5.98 -19.40
N GLU A 72 3.24 -5.65 -18.46
CA GLU A 72 3.79 -6.58 -17.47
C GLU A 72 3.05 -6.44 -16.14
N PRO A 73 2.47 -7.55 -15.60
CA PRO A 73 1.74 -7.50 -14.34
C PRO A 73 2.69 -7.33 -13.14
N LEU A 74 2.43 -6.31 -12.30
CA LEU A 74 3.20 -6.05 -11.09
C LEU A 74 2.56 -6.77 -9.90
N ILE A 75 2.93 -8.02 -9.70
CA ILE A 75 2.28 -8.97 -8.77
C ILE A 75 3.01 -9.17 -7.44
N TYR A 76 4.10 -8.47 -7.22
CA TYR A 76 4.84 -8.47 -5.96
C TYR A 76 4.91 -7.07 -5.38
N GLU A 77 5.00 -6.98 -4.06
CA GLU A 77 5.10 -5.70 -3.35
C GLU A 77 6.07 -5.79 -2.18
N THR A 78 6.94 -4.78 -2.05
CA THR A 78 7.70 -4.52 -0.83
C THR A 78 7.07 -3.34 -0.12
N LEU A 79 6.67 -3.55 1.14
CA LEU A 79 6.06 -2.54 1.99
C LEU A 79 7.01 -2.19 3.14
N ILE A 80 7.16 -0.89 3.41
CA ILE A 80 7.88 -0.35 4.56
C ILE A 80 6.87 0.12 5.60
N ILE A 81 7.00 -0.33 6.84
CA ILE A 81 6.16 0.05 7.96
C ILE A 81 7.05 0.65 9.06
N GLY A 82 6.73 1.88 9.46
CA GLY A 82 7.48 2.63 10.46
C GLY A 82 8.55 3.55 9.90
N GLY A 83 9.09 4.43 10.76
CA GLY A 83 10.08 5.42 10.37
C GLY A 83 9.56 6.49 9.42
N GLN A 84 10.50 7.21 8.78
CA GLN A 84 10.16 8.32 7.85
C GLN A 84 9.57 7.85 6.52
N TYR A 85 9.70 6.56 6.19
CA TYR A 85 9.20 5.95 4.96
C TYR A 85 7.94 5.09 5.19
N ASP A 86 7.27 5.29 6.32
CA ASP A 86 6.07 4.53 6.67
C ASP A 86 5.04 4.53 5.54
N ALA A 87 4.45 3.36 5.28
CA ALA A 87 3.49 3.10 4.21
C ALA A 87 4.02 3.30 2.78
N THR A 88 5.34 3.31 2.57
CA THR A 88 5.93 3.29 1.23
C THR A 88 5.86 1.87 0.67
N ALA A 89 5.31 1.73 -0.54
CA ALA A 89 5.19 0.47 -1.24
C ALA A 89 5.87 0.52 -2.61
N MET A 90 6.59 -0.53 -2.97
CA MET A 90 7.26 -0.71 -4.26
C MET A 90 6.79 -2.01 -4.88
N ARG A 91 6.50 -2.01 -6.19
CA ARG A 91 5.95 -3.17 -6.88
C ARG A 91 6.91 -3.71 -7.94
N TYR A 92 6.80 -5.02 -8.17
CA TYR A 92 7.69 -5.76 -9.06
C TYR A 92 6.91 -6.79 -9.86
N ALA A 93 7.41 -7.09 -11.05
CA ALA A 93 6.79 -8.08 -11.92
C ALA A 93 7.25 -9.52 -11.58
N THR A 94 8.50 -9.68 -11.13
CA THR A 94 9.09 -11.00 -10.86
C THR A 94 9.54 -11.14 -9.42
N GLU A 95 9.60 -12.39 -8.93
CA GLU A 95 10.12 -12.70 -7.60
C GLU A 95 11.58 -12.26 -7.42
N THR A 96 12.40 -12.43 -8.45
CA THR A 96 13.81 -12.01 -8.44
C THR A 96 13.91 -10.50 -8.21
N GLN A 97 13.18 -9.70 -8.98
CA GLN A 97 13.15 -8.24 -8.80
C GLN A 97 12.65 -7.84 -7.40
N ALA A 98 11.64 -8.55 -6.87
CA ALA A 98 11.09 -8.28 -5.56
C ALA A 98 12.11 -8.57 -4.44
N ARG A 99 12.85 -9.67 -4.53
CA ARG A 99 13.91 -10.01 -3.56
C ARG A 99 15.10 -9.06 -3.63
N GLU A 100 15.54 -8.70 -4.82
CA GLU A 100 16.60 -7.70 -5.02
C GLU A 100 16.17 -6.32 -4.52
N GLY A 101 14.91 -5.93 -4.79
CA GLY A 101 14.33 -4.69 -4.29
C GLY A 101 14.22 -4.66 -2.78
N HIS A 102 13.79 -5.75 -2.15
CA HIS A 102 13.76 -5.93 -0.72
C HIS A 102 15.15 -5.70 -0.10
N GLN A 103 16.18 -6.41 -0.60
CA GLN A 103 17.53 -6.31 -0.07
C GLN A 103 18.08 -4.89 -0.20
N ARG A 104 17.85 -4.23 -1.33
CA ARG A 104 18.27 -2.83 -1.55
C ARG A 104 17.64 -1.90 -0.52
N VAL A 105 16.33 -2.01 -0.29
CA VAL A 105 15.62 -1.22 0.71
C VAL A 105 16.18 -1.44 2.11
N VAL A 106 16.43 -2.70 2.49
CA VAL A 106 17.01 -3.05 3.78
C VAL A 106 18.39 -2.44 3.95
N ASP A 107 19.26 -2.53 2.93
CA ASP A 107 20.62 -2.00 2.98
C ASP A 107 20.61 -0.46 3.06
N GLU A 108 19.76 0.22 2.30
CA GLU A 108 19.61 1.67 2.34
C GLU A 108 19.07 2.16 3.70
N LEU A 109 18.10 1.47 4.27
CA LEU A 109 17.57 1.79 5.60
C LEU A 109 18.58 1.56 6.70
N ARG A 110 19.36 0.48 6.64
CA ARG A 110 20.45 0.22 7.59
C ARG A 110 21.55 1.27 7.51
N ALA A 111 21.93 1.66 6.29
CA ALA A 111 22.92 2.72 6.09
C ALA A 111 22.45 4.08 6.60
N SER A 112 21.14 4.38 6.47
CA SER A 112 20.57 5.64 6.94
C SER A 112 20.28 5.68 8.44
N HIS A 113 20.12 4.55 9.10
CA HIS A 113 19.91 4.49 10.56
C HIS A 113 21.13 4.96 11.34
N GLY A 114 22.34 4.89 10.75
CA GLY A 114 23.59 5.35 11.35
C GLY A 114 24.05 6.75 10.93
N ALA A 115 23.37 7.44 10.01
CA ALA A 115 23.81 8.72 9.47
C ALA A 115 22.73 9.80 9.53
N PRO A 116 22.91 10.90 10.28
CA PRO A 116 21.98 12.03 10.20
C PRO A 116 22.12 12.70 8.80
N GLY A 117 21.04 12.71 8.03
CA GLY A 117 20.99 13.39 6.73
C GLY A 117 21.03 12.49 5.50
N ALA A 118 20.65 11.24 5.62
CA ALA A 118 20.56 10.32 4.47
C ALA A 118 19.59 10.81 3.38
N SER A 119 20.03 10.69 2.14
CA SER A 119 19.24 11.00 0.94
C SER A 119 18.01 10.11 0.86
N PRO A 120 16.90 10.59 0.23
CA PRO A 120 15.69 9.79 0.07
C PRO A 120 15.98 8.52 -0.73
N LEU A 121 15.27 7.42 -0.37
CA LEU A 121 15.29 6.16 -1.10
C LEU A 121 15.10 6.41 -2.59
N THR A 122 16.06 6.00 -3.39
CA THR A 122 15.97 6.14 -4.85
C THR A 122 15.14 4.98 -5.39
N PRO A 123 13.96 5.22 -5.98
CA PRO A 123 13.21 4.15 -6.61
C PRO A 123 14.05 3.53 -7.75
N PRO A 124 13.97 2.20 -7.95
CA PRO A 124 14.71 1.54 -9.02
C PRO A 124 14.27 2.03 -10.41
N PRO A 125 15.11 1.89 -11.44
CA PRO A 125 14.95 2.51 -12.76
C PRO A 125 13.87 1.91 -13.67
N HIS A 126 12.96 1.09 -13.16
CA HIS A 126 11.83 0.54 -13.90
C HIS A 126 10.50 1.11 -13.42
N PRO A 127 9.44 1.15 -14.27
CA PRO A 127 8.19 1.85 -13.98
C PRO A 127 7.49 1.22 -12.78
N GLN A 128 7.77 1.78 -11.62
CA GLN A 128 7.13 1.40 -10.36
C GLN A 128 6.14 2.48 -9.98
N ILE A 129 4.91 2.06 -9.70
CA ILE A 129 3.93 2.94 -9.12
C ILE A 129 4.21 3.00 -7.62
N THR A 130 4.82 4.08 -7.16
CA THR A 130 4.86 4.41 -5.74
C THR A 130 3.45 4.82 -5.32
N LEU A 131 2.72 3.89 -4.71
CA LEU A 131 1.43 4.21 -4.09
C LEU A 131 1.70 4.75 -2.70
N THR A 132 1.83 6.06 -2.57
CA THR A 132 1.77 6.70 -1.26
C THR A 132 0.32 6.61 -0.78
N HIS A 133 0.06 5.76 0.19
CA HIS A 133 -1.24 5.71 0.85
C HIS A 133 -1.39 6.97 1.71
N GLN A 134 -1.87 8.06 1.12
CA GLN A 134 -2.36 9.18 1.92
C GLN A 134 -3.58 8.68 2.68
N ARG A 135 -3.46 8.50 3.99
CA ARG A 135 -4.61 8.36 4.87
C ARG A 135 -5.46 9.62 4.68
N HIS A 136 -6.56 9.48 3.96
CA HIS A 136 -7.59 10.49 3.94
C HIS A 136 -8.24 10.49 5.33
N VAL A 137 -7.76 11.36 6.21
CA VAL A 137 -8.44 11.67 7.47
C VAL A 137 -9.69 12.45 7.07
N PRO A 138 -10.91 11.92 7.26
CA PRO A 138 -12.12 12.69 6.98
C PRO A 138 -12.13 13.89 7.91
N ARG A 139 -12.14 15.06 7.32
CA ARG A 139 -12.30 16.34 8.03
C ARG A 139 -13.65 16.30 8.75
N PRO A 140 -13.71 16.54 10.07
CA PRO A 140 -14.99 16.59 10.78
C PRO A 140 -15.87 17.66 10.14
N ALA A 141 -17.11 17.29 9.83
CA ALA A 141 -18.11 18.20 9.30
C ALA A 141 -18.28 19.35 10.27
N ALA A 142 -18.10 20.57 9.77
CA ALA A 142 -18.39 21.79 10.51
C ALA A 142 -19.87 21.78 10.90
N SER A 143 -20.15 21.82 12.19
CA SER A 143 -21.49 22.01 12.74
C SER A 143 -22.02 23.33 12.21
N ALA A 144 -23.01 23.29 11.35
CA ALA A 144 -23.79 24.45 10.97
C ALA A 144 -24.75 24.74 12.10
N ASP A 145 -24.31 25.61 13.00
CA ASP A 145 -25.18 26.30 13.95
C ASP A 145 -25.93 27.39 13.16
N GLY A 146 -27.17 27.10 12.83
CA GLY A 146 -28.06 27.98 12.12
C GLY A 146 -29.24 28.40 13.02
N SER A 147 -28.94 29.24 13.98
CA SER A 147 -29.96 30.01 14.67
C SER A 147 -30.69 30.93 13.69
N SER A 148 -31.95 30.70 13.44
CA SER A 148 -32.82 31.71 12.83
C SER A 148 -34.07 31.93 13.68
N HIS A 149 -33.99 33.05 14.32
CA HIS A 149 -35.08 33.78 14.98
C HIS A 149 -36.30 33.97 14.06
N GLY A 150 -37.43 33.72 14.65
CA GLY A 150 -38.58 34.60 14.77
C GLY A 150 -39.24 35.13 13.50
N ARG A 151 -40.48 34.92 13.40
CA ARG A 151 -41.48 36.02 13.48
C ARG A 151 -42.87 35.44 13.64
N HIS A 152 -43.49 35.87 14.73
CA HIS A 152 -44.92 35.99 14.89
C HIS A 152 -45.61 36.58 13.65
N ARG A 153 -46.69 36.00 13.25
CA ARG A 153 -47.78 36.76 12.68
C ARG A 153 -49.12 36.13 13.05
N GLN A 154 -49.78 36.81 13.91
CA GLN A 154 -51.15 36.73 14.37
C GLN A 154 -52.03 37.41 13.32
N VAL A 155 -53.08 36.77 12.86
CA VAL A 155 -54.29 37.33 12.26
C VAL A 155 -55.38 36.33 12.55
N ALA A 156 -56.27 36.56 13.43
CA ALA A 156 -57.57 37.15 13.59
C ALA A 156 -58.60 36.63 12.55
N GLN A 157 -59.67 35.96 13.13
CA GLN A 157 -61.10 36.13 12.96
C GLN A 157 -61.65 36.15 11.50
N ASP A 158 -62.60 35.42 11.14
CA ASP A 158 -64.03 35.57 11.44
C ASP A 158 -64.87 34.46 10.82
N THR A 159 -66.00 34.20 11.49
CA THR A 159 -67.31 33.68 11.19
C THR A 159 -67.48 32.17 11.24
#